data_d19368fadc0635d528284d96892b845a
#
_entry.id   d19368fadc0635d528284d96892b845a
#
_cell.length_a   1.000
_cell.length_b   1.000
_cell.length_c   1.000
_cell.angle_alpha   90.00
_cell.angle_beta   90.00
_cell.angle_gamma   90.00
#
_symmetry.space_group_name_H-M   'P 1'
#
loop_
_entity.id
_entity.type
_entity.pdbx_description
1 polymer ?
#
loop_
_entity_poly.entity_id
_entity_poly.type
_entity_poly.pdbx_seq_one_letter_code
_entity_poly.pdbx_strand_id
1 'polypeptide(L)' 'MGAIKQALIEVDDLVCGCLNQGRTLNQTIRDLRTEFNKKGRDNPYLLDEDLIEDKYYAFRGAE' A
#
# COMPACT_ATOMS: atom_id res chain seq x y z
N MET A 1 2.90 -19.86 -1.68
CA MET A 1 2.18 -19.45 -0.51
C MET A 1 2.74 -18.22 0.13
N GLY A 2 3.98 -18.24 0.57
CA GLY A 2 4.57 -17.12 1.25
C GLY A 2 4.65 -15.86 0.43
N ALA A 3 4.81 -15.99 -0.88
CA ALA A 3 5.01 -14.83 -1.74
C ALA A 3 3.80 -13.91 -1.79
N ILE A 4 2.59 -14.48 -1.90
CA ILE A 4 1.38 -13.67 -1.96
C ILE A 4 1.13 -13.01 -0.62
N LYS A 5 1.33 -13.74 0.45
CA LYS A 5 1.13 -13.21 1.79
C LYS A 5 2.07 -12.05 2.08
N GLN A 6 3.34 -12.21 1.71
CA GLN A 6 4.32 -11.14 1.92
C GLN A 6 4.02 -9.92 1.06
N ALA A 7 3.52 -10.15 -0.15
CA ALA A 7 3.16 -9.04 -1.03
C ALA A 7 2.06 -8.18 -0.41
N LEU A 8 1.06 -8.82 0.21
CA LEU A 8 -0.01 -8.10 0.86
C LEU A 8 0.46 -7.41 2.14
N ILE A 9 1.37 -8.04 2.88
CA ILE A 9 1.94 -7.43 4.07
C ILE A 9 2.71 -6.16 3.69
N GLU A 10 3.42 -6.18 2.59
CA GLU A 10 4.13 -5.00 2.13
C GLU A 10 3.17 -3.85 1.84
N VAL A 11 2.04 -4.15 1.20
CA VAL A 11 1.03 -3.13 0.96
C VAL A 11 0.51 -2.57 2.29
N ASP A 12 0.23 -3.45 3.24
CA ASP A 12 -0.25 -3.02 4.56
C ASP A 12 0.75 -2.09 5.24
N ASP A 13 2.02 -2.47 5.22
CA ASP A 13 3.06 -1.68 5.87
C ASP A 13 3.18 -0.30 5.24
N LEU A 14 3.15 -0.24 3.92
CA LEU A 14 3.29 1.03 3.22
C LEU A 14 2.09 1.93 3.45
N VAL A 15 0.88 1.35 3.44
CA VAL A 15 -0.33 2.14 3.71
C VAL A 15 -0.31 2.67 5.14
N CYS A 16 0.07 1.84 6.10
CA CYS A 16 0.18 2.27 7.49
C CYS A 16 1.20 3.39 7.65
N GLY A 17 2.33 3.28 6.96
CA GLY A 17 3.35 4.32 7.02
C GLY A 17 2.83 5.64 6.47
N CYS A 18 2.08 5.59 5.38
CA CYS A 18 1.50 6.80 4.81
C CYS A 18 0.48 7.43 5.75
N LEU A 19 -0.36 6.60 6.39
CA LEU A 19 -1.33 7.12 7.35
C LEU A 19 -0.64 7.77 8.54
N ASN A 20 0.44 7.18 9.01
CA ASN A 20 1.19 7.73 10.12
C ASN A 20 1.81 9.09 9.78
N GLN A 21 2.08 9.30 8.50
CA GLN A 21 2.63 10.57 8.03
C GLN A 21 1.56 11.57 7.64
N GLY A 22 0.30 11.21 7.78
CA GLY A 22 -0.80 12.10 7.42
C GLY A 22 -1.03 12.27 5.94
N ARG A 23 -0.62 11.29 5.14
CA ARG A 23 -0.79 11.39 3.70
C ARG A 23 -2.22 11.09 3.29
N THR A 24 -2.65 11.71 2.20
CA THR A 24 -3.97 11.45 1.64
C THR A 24 -3.98 10.14 0.88
N LEU A 25 -5.18 9.67 0.51
CA LEU A 25 -5.29 8.46 -0.30
C LEU A 25 -4.55 8.60 -1.62
N ASN A 26 -4.70 9.74 -2.30
CA ASN A 26 -4.02 9.94 -3.57
C ASN A 26 -2.51 9.91 -3.41
N GLN A 27 -2.00 10.51 -2.35
CA GLN A 27 -0.57 10.48 -2.07
C GLN A 27 -0.10 9.06 -1.76
N THR A 28 -0.92 8.29 -1.05
CA THR A 28 -0.60 6.92 -0.73
C THR A 28 -0.52 6.07 -2.00
N ILE A 29 -1.49 6.23 -2.89
CA ILE A 29 -1.47 5.49 -4.17
C ILE A 29 -0.21 5.83 -4.95
N ARG A 30 0.14 7.11 -5.00
CA ARG A 30 1.32 7.55 -5.72
C ARG A 30 2.60 7.01 -5.09
N ASP A 31 2.66 7.00 -3.76
CA ASP A 31 3.84 6.49 -3.06
C ASP A 31 4.03 4.99 -3.32
N LEU A 32 2.95 4.23 -3.32
CA LEU A 32 3.06 2.80 -3.57
C LEU A 32 3.47 2.53 -5.02
N ARG A 33 2.98 3.33 -5.95
CA ARG A 33 3.41 3.22 -7.34
C ARG A 33 4.90 3.50 -7.47
N THR A 34 5.39 4.50 -6.75
CA THR A 34 6.81 4.82 -6.76
C THR A 34 7.64 3.66 -6.21
N GLU A 35 7.16 3.02 -5.14
CA GLU A 35 7.84 1.87 -4.58
C GLU A 35 7.88 0.71 -5.57
N PHE A 36 6.79 0.49 -6.29
CA PHE A 36 6.75 -0.54 -7.30
C PHE A 36 7.83 -0.31 -8.36
N ASN A 37 7.92 0.91 -8.85
CA ASN A 37 8.92 1.25 -9.87
C ASN A 37 10.33 1.13 -9.34
N LYS A 38 10.52 1.49 -8.10
CA LYS A 38 11.83 1.53 -7.48
C LYS A 38 12.37 0.13 -7.19
N LYS A 39 11.49 -0.79 -6.78
CA LYS A 39 11.90 -2.11 -6.35
C LYS A 39 11.90 -3.17 -7.43
N GLY A 40 11.62 -2.79 -8.67
CA GLY A 40 11.72 -3.73 -9.75
C GLY A 40 10.47 -4.54 -9.99
N ARG A 41 9.35 -4.10 -9.50
CA ARG A 41 8.04 -4.64 -9.87
C ARG A 41 7.80 -6.05 -9.36
N ASP A 42 8.23 -6.32 -8.15
CA ASP A 42 8.01 -7.63 -7.56
C ASP A 42 6.60 -7.79 -7.00
N ASN A 43 5.90 -6.68 -6.76
CA ASN A 43 4.63 -6.74 -6.07
C ASN A 43 3.58 -5.92 -6.83
N PRO A 44 2.81 -6.57 -7.72
CA PRO A 44 1.80 -5.86 -8.52
C PRO A 44 0.67 -5.28 -7.67
N TYR A 45 0.49 -5.74 -6.45
CA TYR A 45 -0.55 -5.17 -5.58
C TYR A 45 -0.27 -3.72 -5.24
N LEU A 46 0.97 -3.27 -5.39
CA LEU A 46 1.30 -1.86 -5.17
C LEU A 46 0.67 -0.94 -6.21
N LEU A 47 0.20 -1.49 -7.32
CA LEU A 47 -0.50 -0.74 -8.36
C LEU A 47 -2.00 -0.93 -8.31
N ASP A 48 -2.51 -1.73 -7.39
CA ASP A 48 -3.95 -2.02 -7.30
C ASP A 48 -4.62 -0.94 -6.47
N GLU A 49 -5.16 0.06 -7.15
CA GLU A 49 -5.75 1.22 -6.46
C GLU A 49 -6.95 0.83 -5.60
N ASP A 50 -7.75 -0.13 -6.07
CA ASP A 50 -8.89 -0.58 -5.28
C ASP A 50 -8.45 -1.22 -3.97
N LEU A 51 -7.43 -2.04 -4.03
CA LEU A 51 -6.89 -2.67 -2.84
C LEU A 51 -6.29 -1.64 -1.89
N ILE A 52 -5.55 -0.70 -2.43
CA ILE A 52 -4.92 0.36 -1.62
C ILE A 52 -5.99 1.20 -0.94
N GLU A 53 -7.02 1.55 -1.67
CA GLU A 53 -8.12 2.34 -1.11
C GLU A 53 -8.81 1.59 0.02
N ASP A 54 -9.07 0.31 -0.20
CA ASP A 54 -9.73 -0.52 0.79
C ASP A 54 -8.90 -0.57 2.08
N LYS A 55 -7.62 -0.78 1.95
CA LYS A 55 -6.74 -0.85 3.12
C LYS A 55 -6.57 0.50 3.78
N TYR A 56 -6.48 1.55 2.99
CA TYR A 56 -6.34 2.90 3.52
C TYR A 56 -7.50 3.21 4.47
N TYR A 57 -8.73 2.97 4.02
CA TYR A 57 -9.88 3.27 4.85
C TYR A 57 -10.04 2.28 6.00
N ALA A 58 -9.67 1.02 5.79
CA ALA A 58 -9.75 0.04 6.85
C ALA A 58 -8.82 0.40 8.00
N PHE A 59 -7.59 0.77 7.70
CA PHE A 59 -6.62 1.12 8.75
C PHE A 59 -6.94 2.47 9.38
N ARG A 60 -7.41 3.40 8.57
CA ARG A 60 -7.79 4.70 9.07
C ARG A 60 -8.99 4.61 10.00
N GLY A 61 -9.95 3.76 9.65
CA GLY A 61 -11.15 3.60 10.45
C GLY A 61 -10.97 2.75 11.69
N ALA A 62 -9.82 2.09 11.81
CA ALA A 62 -9.57 1.20 12.95
C ALA A 62 -9.20 1.94 14.22
N GLU A 63 -9.03 3.23 14.15
CA GLU A 63 -8.67 4.00 15.33
C GLU A 63 -9.82 4.10 16.33
#